data_1f01fdea8b798d980c6b7b4d0cdcede0
#
_entry.id   1f01fdea8b798d980c6b7b4d0cdcede0
#
_cell.length_a   1.000
_cell.length_b   1.000
_cell.length_c   1.000
_cell.angle_alpha   90.00
_cell.angle_beta   90.00
_cell.angle_gamma   90.00
#
_symmetry.space_group_name_H-M   'P 1'
#
loop_
_entity.id
_entity.type
_entity.pdbx_description
1 polymer ?
#
loop_
_entity_poly.entity_id
_entity_poly.type
_entity_poly.pdbx_seq_one_letter_code
_entity_poly.pdbx_strand_id
1 'polypeptide(L)'
;MRYLILSLSFISIISFADDHAEETSFPGLVSTESFNLGNGMEMHVERRNSCNQDGTPKHFHPAAGTLVYVLDGTSQSKSSGDWKNYSKNEYWFERSDWVHGGEADTPSLPEGTCQQLLVIRVAEEGKDHTIFID
;
A
#
# COMPACT_ATOMS: atom_id res chain seq x y z
N MET A 1 -7.06 -13.13 70.52
CA MET A 1 -7.63 -12.36 69.41
C MET A 1 -6.55 -12.07 68.41
N ARG A 2 -6.55 -12.76 67.26
CA ARG A 2 -5.61 -12.58 66.18
C ARG A 2 -6.31 -11.78 65.04
N TYR A 3 -5.82 -10.58 64.78
CA TYR A 3 -6.33 -9.75 63.67
C TYR A 3 -5.67 -10.16 62.38
N LEU A 4 -6.43 -10.64 61.42
CA LEU A 4 -6.02 -10.96 60.06
C LEU A 4 -6.14 -9.67 59.22
N ILE A 5 -4.98 -9.10 58.82
CA ILE A 5 -4.96 -7.95 57.93
C ILE A 5 -4.94 -8.48 56.51
N LEU A 6 -6.07 -8.25 55.80
CA LEU A 6 -6.23 -8.55 54.37
C LEU A 6 -5.71 -7.34 53.58
N SER A 7 -4.52 -7.49 52.98
CA SER A 7 -3.98 -6.48 52.07
C SER A 7 -4.58 -6.67 50.65
N LEU A 8 -5.41 -5.71 50.22
CA LEU A 8 -5.94 -5.65 48.88
C LEU A 8 -4.87 -5.01 47.97
N SER A 9 -4.26 -5.84 47.12
CA SER A 9 -3.36 -5.33 46.07
C SER A 9 -4.20 -4.89 44.87
N PHE A 10 -4.21 -3.58 44.63
CA PHE A 10 -4.76 -3.03 43.38
C PHE A 10 -3.76 -3.25 42.23
N ILE A 11 -4.11 -4.12 41.31
CA ILE A 11 -3.40 -4.25 40.02
C ILE A 11 -3.93 -3.16 39.11
N SER A 12 -3.16 -2.09 38.92
CA SER A 12 -3.42 -1.10 37.89
C SER A 12 -3.12 -1.68 36.51
N ILE A 13 -4.16 -1.96 35.74
CA ILE A 13 -4.03 -2.29 34.33
C ILE A 13 -3.73 -0.99 33.60
N ILE A 14 -2.47 -0.82 33.18
CA ILE A 14 -2.08 0.24 32.26
C ILE A 14 -2.53 -0.21 30.87
N SER A 15 -3.65 0.33 30.39
CA SER A 15 -4.04 0.23 28.99
C SER A 15 -3.07 1.08 28.19
N PHE A 16 -2.17 0.45 27.46
CA PHE A 16 -1.50 1.12 26.35
C PHE A 16 -2.57 1.32 25.27
N ALA A 17 -3.00 2.56 25.08
CA ALA A 17 -3.67 2.93 23.87
C ALA A 17 -2.60 2.84 22.75
N ASP A 18 -2.71 1.82 21.92
CA ASP A 18 -2.00 1.76 20.66
C ASP A 18 -2.56 2.90 19.81
N ASP A 19 -1.79 3.98 19.72
CA ASP A 19 -2.02 5.07 18.78
C ASP A 19 -1.67 4.51 17.39
N HIS A 20 -2.59 3.71 16.84
CA HIS A 20 -2.52 3.36 15.42
C HIS A 20 -2.73 4.66 14.66
N ALA A 21 -1.63 5.29 14.25
CA ALA A 21 -1.67 6.27 13.18
C ALA A 21 -2.49 5.63 12.05
N GLU A 22 -3.56 6.30 11.63
CA GLU A 22 -4.38 5.89 10.49
C GLU A 22 -3.42 5.74 9.31
N GLU A 23 -3.03 4.50 9.03
CA GLU A 23 -2.20 4.18 7.88
C GLU A 23 -3.01 4.63 6.66
N THR A 24 -2.55 5.69 5.98
CA THR A 24 -3.17 6.18 4.76
C THR A 24 -3.10 5.06 3.73
N SER A 25 -4.07 4.18 3.78
CA SER A 25 -4.16 3.07 2.84
C SER A 25 -4.59 3.60 1.48
N PHE A 26 -3.97 3.12 0.42
CA PHE A 26 -4.45 3.38 -0.93
C PHE A 26 -5.90 2.93 -1.08
N PRO A 27 -6.73 3.70 -1.79
CA PRO A 27 -8.09 3.28 -2.08
C PRO A 27 -8.12 1.90 -2.74
N GLY A 28 -9.09 1.08 -2.33
CA GLY A 28 -9.36 -0.20 -2.97
C GLY A 28 -8.42 -1.36 -2.61
N LEU A 29 -7.66 -1.28 -1.52
CA LEU A 29 -6.88 -2.42 -1.03
C LEU A 29 -7.82 -3.58 -0.65
N VAL A 30 -7.60 -4.76 -1.24
CA VAL A 30 -8.38 -5.98 -1.01
C VAL A 30 -7.63 -6.95 -0.11
N SER A 31 -6.35 -7.17 -0.37
CA SER A 31 -5.48 -8.05 0.43
C SER A 31 -4.02 -7.67 0.27
N THR A 32 -3.26 -8.06 1.27
CA THR A 32 -1.80 -7.88 1.35
C THR A 32 -1.19 -9.19 1.84
N GLU A 33 -0.08 -9.61 1.22
CA GLU A 33 0.72 -10.74 1.62
C GLU A 33 2.20 -10.40 1.48
N SER A 34 3.03 -10.85 2.42
CA SER A 34 4.49 -10.71 2.37
C SER A 34 5.17 -12.08 2.41
N PHE A 35 6.20 -12.24 1.59
CA PHE A 35 6.98 -13.47 1.47
C PHE A 35 8.45 -13.15 1.71
N ASN A 36 9.05 -13.79 2.71
CA ASN A 36 10.48 -13.67 2.97
C ASN A 36 11.28 -14.31 1.84
N LEU A 37 12.17 -13.54 1.22
CA LEU A 37 13.04 -13.99 0.12
C LEU A 37 14.44 -14.39 0.59
N GLY A 38 14.72 -14.25 1.90
CA GLY A 38 16.06 -14.40 2.47
C GLY A 38 16.93 -13.15 2.27
N ASN A 39 18.10 -13.14 2.90
CA ASN A 39 19.06 -12.03 2.85
C ASN A 39 18.47 -10.65 3.23
N GLY A 40 17.48 -10.62 4.13
CA GLY A 40 16.83 -9.37 4.55
C GLY A 40 15.92 -8.73 3.48
N MET A 41 15.46 -9.51 2.53
CA MET A 41 14.54 -9.07 1.46
C MET A 41 13.18 -9.75 1.60
N GLU A 42 12.14 -9.04 1.22
CA GLU A 42 10.78 -9.57 1.11
C GLU A 42 10.12 -9.20 -0.21
N MET A 43 9.18 -10.03 -0.63
CA MET A 43 8.25 -9.72 -1.70
C MET A 43 6.89 -9.39 -1.09
N HIS A 44 6.42 -8.19 -1.34
CA HIS A 44 5.13 -7.69 -0.89
C HIS A 44 4.15 -7.71 -2.06
N VAL A 45 3.00 -8.38 -1.87
CA VAL A 45 1.99 -8.57 -2.90
C VAL A 45 0.67 -7.98 -2.42
N GLU A 46 0.11 -7.05 -3.19
CA GLU A 46 -1.18 -6.44 -2.92
C GLU A 46 -2.16 -6.74 -4.05
N ARG A 47 -3.40 -7.00 -3.68
CA ARG A 47 -4.54 -6.96 -4.60
C ARG A 47 -5.34 -5.71 -4.35
N ARG A 48 -5.68 -5.01 -5.43
CA ARG A 48 -6.45 -3.77 -5.39
C ARG A 48 -7.64 -3.83 -6.33
N ASN A 49 -8.75 -3.21 -5.92
CA ASN A 49 -9.94 -3.07 -6.74
C ASN A 49 -10.51 -1.66 -6.52
N SER A 50 -10.53 -0.85 -7.55
CA SER A 50 -11.07 0.50 -7.48
C SER A 50 -11.83 0.86 -8.75
N CYS A 51 -12.88 1.65 -8.59
CA CYS A 51 -13.64 2.25 -9.68
C CYS A 51 -13.60 3.76 -9.50
N ASN A 52 -13.66 4.50 -10.61
CA ASN A 52 -13.60 5.95 -10.61
C ASN A 52 -12.33 6.42 -9.91
N GLN A 53 -11.28 6.64 -10.64
CA GLN A 53 -9.96 6.99 -10.13
C GLN A 53 -10.00 8.27 -9.29
N ASP A 54 -10.36 8.13 -8.03
CA ASP A 54 -10.01 9.11 -7.01
C ASP A 54 -8.48 9.14 -6.98
N GLY A 55 -7.92 10.28 -7.39
CA GLY A 55 -6.52 10.39 -7.75
C GLY A 55 -5.61 9.74 -6.73
N THR A 56 -4.67 8.95 -7.20
CA THR A 56 -3.64 8.36 -6.35
C THR A 56 -2.82 9.48 -5.72
N PRO A 57 -2.70 9.55 -4.39
CA PRO A 57 -1.87 10.55 -3.73
C PRO A 57 -0.43 10.49 -4.23
N LYS A 58 0.26 11.62 -4.24
CA LYS A 58 1.66 11.69 -4.64
C LYS A 58 2.53 10.84 -3.72
N HIS A 59 3.32 9.93 -4.28
CA HIS A 59 4.11 8.98 -3.52
C HIS A 59 5.27 8.40 -4.34
N PHE A 60 6.12 7.62 -3.68
CA PHE A 60 7.09 6.73 -4.32
C PHE A 60 7.23 5.42 -3.54
N HIS A 61 7.88 4.44 -4.17
CA HIS A 61 8.14 3.13 -3.56
C HIS A 61 9.64 2.98 -3.31
N PRO A 62 10.12 2.90 -2.03
CA PRO A 62 11.52 2.63 -1.71
C PRO A 62 11.92 1.17 -1.93
N ALA A 63 11.12 0.42 -2.68
CA ALA A 63 11.39 -0.95 -3.11
C ALA A 63 12.46 -0.99 -4.22
N ALA A 64 13.12 -2.12 -4.41
CA ALA A 64 14.03 -2.33 -5.55
C ALA A 64 13.33 -2.18 -6.90
N GLY A 65 12.01 -2.38 -6.91
CA GLY A 65 11.11 -2.13 -8.03
C GLY A 65 9.70 -2.59 -7.72
N THR A 66 8.75 -2.03 -8.44
CA THR A 66 7.33 -2.36 -8.32
C THR A 66 6.80 -2.81 -9.68
N LEU A 67 6.23 -4.00 -9.76
CA LEU A 67 5.47 -4.47 -10.90
C LEU A 67 3.99 -4.30 -10.62
N VAL A 68 3.27 -3.65 -11.53
CA VAL A 68 1.81 -3.55 -11.47
C VAL A 68 1.22 -4.27 -12.66
N TYR A 69 0.38 -5.27 -12.39
CA TYR A 69 -0.28 -6.11 -13.39
C TYR A 69 -1.79 -5.90 -13.34
N VAL A 70 -2.41 -5.68 -14.51
CA VAL A 70 -3.86 -5.50 -14.63
C VAL A 70 -4.53 -6.87 -14.71
N LEU A 71 -5.22 -7.25 -13.63
CA LEU A 71 -6.00 -8.50 -13.56
C LEU A 71 -7.30 -8.38 -14.35
N ASP A 72 -7.94 -7.20 -14.29
CA ASP A 72 -9.17 -6.90 -15.01
C ASP A 72 -9.39 -5.40 -15.13
N GLY A 73 -10.17 -4.96 -16.14
CA GLY A 73 -10.48 -3.57 -16.39
C GLY A 73 -9.37 -2.80 -17.10
N THR A 74 -9.25 -1.51 -16.79
CA THR A 74 -8.28 -0.60 -17.40
C THR A 74 -7.66 0.31 -16.35
N SER A 75 -6.35 0.44 -16.39
CA SER A 75 -5.56 1.37 -15.59
C SER A 75 -4.67 2.23 -16.47
N GLN A 76 -3.99 3.20 -15.90
CA GLN A 76 -3.06 4.04 -16.63
C GLN A 76 -1.81 4.36 -15.81
N SER A 77 -0.69 4.55 -16.50
CA SER A 77 0.57 4.93 -15.87
C SER A 77 1.43 5.75 -16.82
N LYS A 78 2.27 6.61 -16.24
CA LYS A 78 3.29 7.41 -16.94
C LYS A 78 4.70 6.84 -16.74
N SER A 79 4.81 5.63 -16.23
CA SER A 79 6.11 5.00 -15.88
C SER A 79 7.08 4.86 -17.04
N SER A 80 6.58 4.84 -18.29
CA SER A 80 7.37 4.81 -19.51
C SER A 80 7.74 6.19 -20.08
N GLY A 81 7.38 7.28 -19.39
CA GLY A 81 7.58 8.68 -19.83
C GLY A 81 6.29 9.35 -20.26
N ASP A 82 5.50 8.71 -21.09
CA ASP A 82 4.19 9.19 -21.54
C ASP A 82 3.05 8.41 -20.90
N TRP A 83 1.87 9.03 -20.79
CA TRP A 83 0.66 8.35 -20.32
C TRP A 83 0.28 7.22 -21.26
N LYS A 84 0.08 6.05 -20.70
CA LYS A 84 -0.37 4.86 -21.40
C LYS A 84 -1.47 4.17 -20.61
N ASN A 85 -2.51 3.73 -21.33
CA ASN A 85 -3.52 2.85 -20.79
C ASN A 85 -3.04 1.41 -20.84
N TYR A 86 -3.34 0.66 -19.77
CA TYR A 86 -3.06 -0.76 -19.62
C TYR A 86 -4.37 -1.48 -19.38
N SER A 87 -4.61 -2.47 -20.20
CA SER A 87 -5.81 -3.33 -20.15
C SER A 87 -5.47 -4.67 -19.48
N LYS A 88 -6.47 -5.50 -19.30
CA LYS A 88 -6.32 -6.86 -18.76
C LYS A 88 -5.15 -7.61 -19.39
N ASN A 89 -4.32 -8.24 -18.54
CA ASN A 89 -3.09 -8.96 -18.88
C ASN A 89 -1.92 -8.08 -19.32
N GLU A 90 -2.04 -6.75 -19.25
CA GLU A 90 -0.92 -5.85 -19.44
C GLU A 90 -0.33 -5.45 -18.08
N TYR A 91 0.89 -4.92 -18.08
CA TYR A 91 1.61 -4.51 -16.88
C TYR A 91 2.56 -3.37 -17.17
N TRP A 92 3.00 -2.72 -16.10
CA TRP A 92 4.09 -1.74 -16.11
C TRP A 92 5.01 -1.94 -14.93
N PHE A 93 6.17 -1.30 -14.99
CA PHE A 93 7.17 -1.31 -13.95
C PHE A 93 7.43 0.10 -13.44
N GLU A 94 7.53 0.23 -12.13
CA GLU A 94 7.84 1.47 -11.42
C GLU A 94 9.20 1.33 -10.75
N ARG A 95 10.10 2.29 -11.05
CA ARG A 95 11.42 2.34 -10.42
C ARG A 95 11.30 2.83 -8.99
N SER A 96 12.26 2.44 -8.16
CA SER A 96 12.28 2.73 -6.72
C SER A 96 12.19 4.21 -6.36
N ASP A 97 12.74 5.07 -7.15
CA ASP A 97 12.85 6.52 -6.92
C ASP A 97 11.85 7.35 -7.71
N TRP A 98 10.95 6.69 -8.44
CA TRP A 98 9.97 7.39 -9.26
C TRP A 98 8.83 7.93 -8.41
N VAL A 99 8.77 9.26 -8.29
CA VAL A 99 7.66 9.97 -7.65
C VAL A 99 6.51 10.07 -8.63
N HIS A 100 5.33 9.60 -8.25
CA HIS A 100 4.14 9.57 -9.08
C HIS A 100 2.85 9.71 -8.24
N GLY A 101 1.70 9.82 -8.92
CA GLY A 101 0.43 10.17 -8.29
C GLY A 101 0.27 11.68 -8.11
N GLY A 102 -0.97 12.14 -8.19
CA GLY A 102 -1.29 13.57 -8.09
C GLY A 102 -0.82 14.41 -9.27
N GLU A 103 -0.47 13.81 -10.40
CA GLU A 103 -0.09 14.53 -11.61
C GLU A 103 -1.28 15.34 -12.15
N ALA A 104 -1.05 16.64 -12.42
CA ALA A 104 -2.07 17.54 -12.93
C ALA A 104 -2.50 17.22 -14.39
N ASP A 105 -1.66 16.49 -15.12
CA ASP A 105 -1.88 16.09 -16.51
C ASP A 105 -2.42 14.65 -16.65
N THR A 106 -2.92 14.06 -15.56
CA THR A 106 -3.52 12.72 -15.59
C THR A 106 -4.72 12.69 -16.53
N PRO A 107 -4.73 11.85 -17.58
CA PRO A 107 -5.86 11.77 -18.48
C PRO A 107 -7.09 11.20 -17.77
N SER A 108 -8.26 11.71 -18.11
CA SER A 108 -9.51 11.15 -17.62
C SER A 108 -9.80 9.81 -18.30
N LEU A 109 -10.10 8.80 -17.51
CA LEU A 109 -10.72 7.59 -18.02
C LEU A 109 -12.25 7.76 -18.09
N PRO A 110 -12.95 6.99 -18.94
CA PRO A 110 -14.41 7.01 -18.98
C PRO A 110 -15.03 6.81 -17.60
N GLU A 111 -16.13 7.49 -17.34
CA GLU A 111 -16.89 7.31 -16.10
C GLU A 111 -17.27 5.83 -15.89
N GLY A 112 -17.15 5.36 -14.65
CA GLY A 112 -17.41 3.97 -14.32
C GLY A 112 -16.29 2.98 -14.68
N THR A 113 -15.14 3.47 -15.19
CA THR A 113 -13.98 2.60 -15.41
C THR A 113 -13.50 2.02 -14.08
N CYS A 114 -13.44 0.69 -14.02
CA CYS A 114 -12.89 -0.04 -12.89
C CYS A 114 -11.57 -0.71 -13.25
N GLN A 115 -10.77 -0.98 -12.24
CA GLN A 115 -9.52 -1.73 -12.37
C GLN A 115 -9.36 -2.72 -11.22
N GLN A 116 -8.80 -3.87 -11.54
CA GLN A 116 -8.29 -4.84 -10.57
C GLN A 116 -6.81 -5.03 -10.83
N LEU A 117 -6.00 -4.78 -9.84
CA LEU A 117 -4.55 -4.79 -9.95
C LEU A 117 -3.93 -5.83 -9.02
N LEU A 118 -2.84 -6.43 -9.48
CA LEU A 118 -1.85 -7.12 -8.67
C LEU A 118 -0.59 -6.25 -8.62
N VAL A 119 -0.20 -5.82 -7.43
CA VAL A 119 0.98 -4.98 -7.22
C VAL A 119 2.02 -5.82 -6.48
N ILE A 120 3.20 -5.97 -7.06
CA ILE A 120 4.29 -6.78 -6.50
C ILE A 120 5.49 -5.89 -6.30
N ARG A 121 5.99 -5.83 -5.06
CA ARG A 121 7.19 -5.08 -4.68
C ARG A 121 8.23 -6.01 -4.08
N VAL A 122 9.50 -5.76 -4.38
CA VAL A 122 10.62 -6.41 -3.71
C VAL A 122 11.38 -5.33 -2.94
N ALA A 123 11.44 -5.46 -1.63
CA ALA A 123 12.01 -4.46 -0.73
C ALA A 123 12.84 -5.10 0.39
N GLU A 124 13.54 -4.29 1.16
CA GLU A 124 14.13 -4.72 2.41
C GLU A 124 13.03 -5.08 3.42
N GLU A 125 13.23 -6.20 4.14
CA GLU A 125 12.28 -6.70 5.13
C GLU A 125 12.00 -5.64 6.21
N GLY A 126 10.71 -5.43 6.50
CA GLY A 126 10.25 -4.49 7.53
C GLY A 126 10.40 -3.02 7.19
N LYS A 127 10.62 -2.67 5.93
CA LYS A 127 10.62 -1.28 5.45
C LYS A 127 9.26 -0.88 4.87
N ASP A 128 8.98 0.41 4.93
CA ASP A 128 7.78 0.95 4.27
C ASP A 128 7.83 0.66 2.76
N HIS A 129 6.73 0.15 2.23
CA HIS A 129 6.60 -0.15 0.80
C HIS A 129 6.13 1.03 -0.03
N THR A 130 5.62 2.08 0.63
CA THR A 130 5.11 3.30 -0.01
C THR A 130 5.35 4.48 0.91
N ILE A 131 5.89 5.55 0.37
CA ILE A 131 6.10 6.82 1.09
C ILE A 131 5.28 7.89 0.38
N PHE A 132 4.31 8.47 1.09
CA PHE A 132 3.52 9.60 0.62
C PHE A 132 4.30 10.89 0.75
N ILE A 133 4.08 11.82 -0.19
CA ILE A 133 4.74 13.12 -0.26
C ILE A 133 3.65 14.20 -0.28
N ASP A 134 3.81 15.19 0.57
CA ASP A 134 2.95 16.37 0.63
C ASP A 134 3.16 17.33 -0.57
#